data_73fe2faecc47af5c348e10d85d1fc663
#
_entry.id   73fe2faecc47af5c348e10d85d1fc663
#
_cell.length_a   1.000
_cell.length_b   1.000
_cell.length_c   1.000
_cell.angle_alpha   90.00
_cell.angle_beta   90.00
_cell.angle_gamma   90.00
#
_symmetry.space_group_name_H-M   'P 1'
#
loop_
_entity.id
_entity.type
_entity.pdbx_description
1 polymer ?
#
loop_
_entity_poly.entity_id
_entity_poly.type
_entity_poly.pdbx_seq_one_letter_code
_entity_poly.pdbx_strand_id
1 'polypeptide(L)'
;MKKIISFAIATAAITTSAVAANMENPLFLPSSGDVYSKTSIGLMLKVTDSTENQQLRNHDGATEFPIWRPVQELGVGITDRWAVHGIMGYTYDGDINRKGFHLGRLGTTYRVIDSLDGYVWDIYGDLHMGGIEKMKGSLSLTESGKAVFNYANYSNGRWGAHVGTKFGRRWSDLTASAFVEVLRTWGNHNNEINVAALRPVLNMMSPGAGALLPDVLSVEIKSTWEVNAGANIFYQMTDRWSGGLAFQYKYHATNGLESVYTELPAAIETPISNMLQEYKDMHDHFNEYAFTLTLAYQLRDWAQIAWYIEDTLDTGARLSSNTTDVKVETGFRVNFLF
;
A
#
# COMPACT_ATOMS: atom_id res chain seq x y z
N MET A 1 10.89 -37.94 -12.58
CA MET A 1 12.08 -37.14 -12.93
C MET A 1 12.00 -35.81 -12.19
N LYS A 2 12.73 -35.69 -11.08
CA LYS A 2 12.80 -34.47 -10.26
C LYS A 2 13.86 -33.56 -10.87
N LYS A 3 13.46 -32.41 -11.44
CA LYS A 3 14.44 -31.36 -11.82
C LYS A 3 14.67 -30.48 -10.62
N ILE A 4 15.83 -30.67 -10.00
CA ILE A 4 16.39 -29.78 -9.00
C ILE A 4 16.92 -28.57 -9.75
N ILE A 5 16.32 -27.39 -9.51
CA ILE A 5 16.87 -26.13 -9.97
C ILE A 5 17.95 -25.75 -8.96
N SER A 6 19.20 -25.98 -9.34
CA SER A 6 20.36 -25.51 -8.59
C SER A 6 20.53 -24.02 -8.87
N PHE A 7 20.26 -23.19 -7.86
CA PHE A 7 20.69 -21.79 -7.86
C PHE A 7 22.19 -21.76 -7.63
N ALA A 8 22.94 -21.46 -8.67
CA ALA A 8 24.38 -21.22 -8.57
C ALA A 8 24.59 -19.84 -7.93
N ILE A 9 25.02 -19.84 -6.66
CA ILE A 9 25.52 -18.64 -6.00
C ILE A 9 26.90 -18.40 -6.57
N ALA A 10 27.03 -17.41 -7.45
CA ALA A 10 28.32 -16.93 -7.92
C ALA A 10 28.97 -16.10 -6.80
N THR A 11 29.92 -16.68 -6.12
CA THR A 11 30.75 -15.97 -5.14
C THR A 11 31.76 -15.11 -5.90
N ALA A 12 31.45 -13.87 -6.20
CA ALA A 12 32.41 -12.88 -6.63
C ALA A 12 33.03 -12.23 -5.39
N ALA A 13 34.22 -12.57 -5.07
CA ALA A 13 35.01 -11.86 -4.07
C ALA A 13 35.44 -10.51 -4.65
N ILE A 14 34.73 -9.45 -4.27
CA ILE A 14 35.14 -8.08 -4.54
C ILE A 14 35.73 -7.51 -3.26
N THR A 15 37.05 -7.42 -3.22
CA THR A 15 37.79 -6.68 -2.22
C THR A 15 37.82 -5.20 -2.62
N THR A 16 36.84 -4.44 -2.21
CA THR A 16 36.96 -3.00 -2.05
C THR A 16 36.42 -2.66 -0.68
N SER A 17 37.15 -1.88 0.08
CA SER A 17 36.72 -1.28 1.33
C SER A 17 35.65 -0.22 1.02
N ALA A 18 34.49 -0.66 0.56
CA ALA A 18 33.31 0.16 0.46
C ALA A 18 32.70 0.22 1.87
N VAL A 19 32.49 1.42 2.37
CA VAL A 19 31.54 1.63 3.47
C VAL A 19 30.29 0.84 3.09
N ALA A 20 29.91 -0.13 3.94
CA ALA A 20 28.78 -1.02 3.66
C ALA A 20 27.58 -0.21 3.20
N ALA A 21 27.05 -0.53 2.04
CA ALA A 21 25.95 0.23 1.47
C ALA A 21 24.73 0.11 2.39
N ASN A 22 24.37 1.21 3.06
CA ASN A 22 23.24 1.21 3.97
C ASN A 22 21.94 1.27 3.16
N MET A 23 21.23 0.14 3.09
CA MET A 23 20.01 0.00 2.29
C MET A 23 18.82 0.76 2.88
N GLU A 24 18.90 1.23 4.13
CA GLU A 24 17.90 2.12 4.73
C GLU A 24 18.14 3.60 4.41
N ASN A 25 19.29 3.94 3.81
CA ASN A 25 19.53 5.29 3.31
C ASN A 25 18.50 5.60 2.20
N PRO A 26 17.75 6.71 2.28
CA PRO A 26 16.73 7.06 1.28
C PRO A 26 17.29 7.30 -0.13
N LEU A 27 18.61 7.54 -0.23
CA LEU A 27 19.32 7.71 -1.50
C LEU A 27 20.15 6.46 -1.89
N PHE A 28 19.79 5.29 -1.34
CA PHE A 28 20.39 4.02 -1.75
C PHE A 28 20.03 3.71 -3.20
N LEU A 29 21.02 3.34 -3.98
CA LEU A 29 20.90 2.76 -5.31
C LEU A 29 21.97 1.66 -5.42
N PRO A 30 21.64 0.43 -5.82
CA PRO A 30 22.62 -0.64 -5.98
C PRO A 30 23.62 -0.28 -7.10
N SER A 31 24.87 -0.66 -6.94
CA SER A 31 25.90 -0.50 -7.97
C SER A 31 25.67 -1.46 -9.13
N SER A 32 26.38 -1.27 -10.21
CA SER A 32 26.30 -2.15 -11.38
C SER A 32 26.59 -3.61 -11.04
N GLY A 33 25.62 -4.49 -11.27
CA GLY A 33 25.69 -5.92 -10.99
C GLY A 33 25.27 -6.33 -9.59
N ASP A 34 25.10 -5.40 -8.65
CA ASP A 34 24.62 -5.71 -7.31
C ASP A 34 23.14 -6.11 -7.36
N VAL A 35 22.80 -7.16 -6.65
CA VAL A 35 21.42 -7.60 -6.42
C VAL A 35 21.07 -7.33 -4.97
N TYR A 36 19.93 -6.71 -4.71
CA TYR A 36 19.46 -6.51 -3.36
C TYR A 36 18.08 -7.14 -3.10
N SER A 37 17.87 -7.48 -1.84
CA SER A 37 16.61 -8.00 -1.33
C SER A 37 16.24 -7.26 -0.05
N LYS A 38 15.02 -6.74 0.04
CA LYS A 38 14.45 -6.19 1.28
C LYS A 38 13.18 -6.96 1.60
N THR A 39 13.19 -7.67 2.71
CA THR A 39 12.03 -8.41 3.22
C THR A 39 11.55 -7.74 4.49
N SER A 40 10.33 -7.26 4.52
CA SER A 40 9.74 -6.68 5.72
C SER A 40 8.52 -7.48 6.17
N ILE A 41 8.29 -7.49 7.47
CA ILE A 41 7.07 -7.99 8.10
C ILE A 41 6.56 -6.88 9.01
N GLY A 42 5.48 -6.23 8.58
CA GLY A 42 4.76 -5.23 9.34
C GLY A 42 3.65 -5.86 10.18
N LEU A 43 3.46 -5.33 11.37
CA LEU A 43 2.37 -5.63 12.28
C LEU A 43 1.62 -4.35 12.56
N MET A 44 0.41 -4.26 12.08
CA MET A 44 -0.46 -3.13 12.42
C MET A 44 -1.03 -3.37 13.81
N LEU A 45 -0.64 -2.53 14.77
CA LEU A 45 -0.95 -2.68 16.20
C LEU A 45 -2.25 -2.01 16.58
N LYS A 46 -2.60 -0.92 15.92
CA LYS A 46 -3.80 -0.14 16.20
C LYS A 46 -4.36 0.42 14.91
N VAL A 47 -5.64 0.24 14.75
CA VAL A 47 -6.43 0.92 13.73
C VAL A 47 -7.61 1.51 14.48
N THR A 48 -7.65 2.83 14.63
CA THR A 48 -8.89 3.49 14.99
C THR A 48 -9.64 3.70 13.69
N ASP A 49 -10.60 2.86 13.51
CA ASP A 49 -11.39 2.85 12.31
C ASP A 49 -12.68 3.65 12.52
N SER A 50 -13.30 4.06 11.43
CA SER A 50 -14.62 4.67 11.48
C SER A 50 -15.62 3.81 12.26
N THR A 51 -16.66 4.43 12.79
CA THR A 51 -17.74 3.78 13.53
C THR A 51 -18.31 2.55 12.78
N GLU A 52 -18.20 2.52 11.46
CA GLU A 52 -18.67 1.44 10.61
C GLU A 52 -17.78 0.22 10.66
N ASN A 53 -16.46 0.40 10.64
CA ASN A 53 -15.51 -0.69 10.79
C ASN A 53 -15.40 -1.19 12.24
N GLN A 54 -15.67 -0.34 13.23
CA GLN A 54 -15.80 -0.75 14.63
C GLN A 54 -16.93 -1.77 14.81
N GLN A 55 -18.05 -1.58 14.14
CA GLN A 55 -19.17 -2.54 14.18
C GLN A 55 -18.84 -3.87 13.50
N LEU A 56 -18.02 -3.85 12.45
CA LEU A 56 -17.55 -5.06 11.78
C LEU A 56 -16.57 -5.88 12.64
N ARG A 57 -15.78 -5.20 13.46
CA ARG A 57 -14.77 -5.83 14.32
C ARG A 57 -15.33 -6.25 15.68
N ASN A 58 -16.60 -5.96 15.97
CA ASN A 58 -17.27 -6.25 17.26
C ASN A 58 -16.52 -5.76 18.51
N HIS A 59 -15.59 -4.78 18.36
CA HIS A 59 -14.72 -4.32 19.43
C HIS A 59 -14.59 -2.80 19.43
N ASP A 60 -14.12 -2.25 20.54
CA ASP A 60 -13.90 -0.83 20.82
C ASP A 60 -12.81 -0.17 19.95
N GLY A 61 -12.67 -0.58 18.68
CA GLY A 61 -11.74 -0.01 17.71
C GLY A 61 -10.29 -0.52 17.85
N ALA A 62 -10.02 -1.46 18.74
CA ALA A 62 -8.73 -2.15 18.80
C ALA A 62 -8.81 -3.48 18.02
N THR A 63 -7.81 -3.78 17.21
CA THR A 63 -7.66 -5.10 16.61
C THR A 63 -7.32 -6.13 17.69
N GLU A 64 -8.10 -7.22 17.83
CA GLU A 64 -7.72 -8.33 18.71
C GLU A 64 -6.48 -9.06 18.20
N PHE A 65 -6.36 -9.17 16.88
CA PHE A 65 -5.21 -9.78 16.22
C PHE A 65 -4.50 -8.75 15.35
N PRO A 66 -3.15 -8.71 15.38
CA PRO A 66 -2.41 -7.81 14.52
C PRO A 66 -2.65 -8.14 13.04
N ILE A 67 -2.77 -7.10 12.23
CA ILE A 67 -2.80 -7.25 10.79
C ILE A 67 -1.35 -7.43 10.32
N TRP A 68 -1.09 -8.55 9.63
CA TRP A 68 0.23 -8.87 9.12
C TRP A 68 0.42 -8.35 7.70
N ARG A 69 1.55 -7.68 7.46
CA ARG A 69 1.87 -7.08 6.16
C ARG A 69 3.28 -7.45 5.71
N PRO A 70 3.52 -8.68 5.26
CA PRO A 70 4.79 -9.02 4.62
C PRO A 70 4.92 -8.30 3.27
N VAL A 71 6.11 -7.70 3.04
CA VAL A 71 6.49 -7.08 1.77
C VAL A 71 7.86 -7.57 1.37
N GLN A 72 8.00 -7.96 0.11
CA GLN A 72 9.26 -8.34 -0.51
C GLN A 72 9.58 -7.35 -1.63
N GLU A 73 10.78 -6.78 -1.58
CA GLU A 73 11.38 -6.02 -2.66
C GLU A 73 12.64 -6.72 -3.12
N LEU A 74 12.81 -6.85 -4.43
CA LEU A 74 14.00 -7.37 -5.09
C LEU A 74 14.43 -6.37 -6.15
N GLY A 75 15.73 -6.13 -6.30
CA GLY A 75 16.18 -5.27 -7.37
C GLY A 75 17.63 -5.55 -7.74
N VAL A 76 18.06 -4.96 -8.85
CA VAL A 76 19.40 -5.11 -9.41
C VAL A 76 19.87 -3.78 -10.03
N GLY A 77 21.12 -3.44 -9.77
CA GLY A 77 21.82 -2.36 -10.45
C GLY A 77 22.21 -2.79 -11.87
N ILE A 78 21.65 -2.13 -12.86
CA ILE A 78 22.04 -2.35 -14.27
C ILE A 78 23.33 -1.59 -14.59
N THR A 79 23.42 -0.39 -14.06
CA THR A 79 24.63 0.44 -14.05
C THR A 79 24.70 1.14 -12.70
N ASP A 80 25.80 1.86 -12.39
CA ASP A 80 25.91 2.65 -11.16
C ASP A 80 24.86 3.78 -11.03
N ARG A 81 24.11 4.05 -12.10
CA ARG A 81 23.08 5.07 -12.14
C ARG A 81 21.69 4.56 -12.47
N TRP A 82 21.57 3.27 -12.79
CA TRP A 82 20.30 2.71 -13.23
C TRP A 82 20.04 1.38 -12.55
N ALA A 83 18.92 1.28 -11.88
CA ALA A 83 18.46 0.06 -11.23
C ALA A 83 17.01 -0.28 -11.66
N VAL A 84 16.69 -1.56 -11.60
CA VAL A 84 15.33 -2.08 -11.75
C VAL A 84 14.94 -2.85 -10.50
N HIS A 85 13.64 -2.83 -10.17
CA HIS A 85 13.14 -3.49 -8.97
C HIS A 85 11.73 -4.03 -9.15
N GLY A 86 11.39 -5.00 -8.32
CA GLY A 86 10.04 -5.51 -8.16
C GLY A 86 9.66 -5.53 -6.69
N ILE A 87 8.42 -5.14 -6.38
CA ILE A 87 7.88 -5.14 -5.03
C ILE A 87 6.58 -5.94 -5.01
N MET A 88 6.40 -6.77 -4.00
CA MET A 88 5.17 -7.53 -3.77
C MET A 88 4.81 -7.46 -2.29
N GLY A 89 3.56 -7.15 -1.99
CA GLY A 89 3.04 -7.08 -0.62
C GLY A 89 1.76 -7.87 -0.46
N TYR A 90 1.65 -8.55 0.68
CA TYR A 90 0.49 -9.32 1.08
C TYR A 90 -0.02 -8.82 2.43
N THR A 91 -1.33 -8.83 2.63
CA THR A 91 -1.94 -8.49 3.92
C THR A 91 -2.80 -9.64 4.39
N TYR A 92 -2.72 -9.92 5.69
CA TYR A 92 -3.59 -10.84 6.39
C TYR A 92 -4.18 -10.15 7.63
N ASP A 93 -5.50 -10.07 7.67
CA ASP A 93 -6.28 -9.56 8.79
C ASP A 93 -7.09 -10.73 9.39
N GLY A 94 -6.72 -11.15 10.59
CA GLY A 94 -7.33 -12.30 11.24
C GLY A 94 -8.70 -12.00 11.81
N ASP A 95 -8.98 -10.75 12.21
CA ASP A 95 -10.25 -10.36 12.86
C ASP A 95 -11.44 -10.49 11.91
N ILE A 96 -11.25 -10.09 10.67
CA ILE A 96 -12.31 -10.13 9.65
C ILE A 96 -12.04 -11.17 8.56
N ASN A 97 -11.07 -12.05 8.77
CA ASN A 97 -10.63 -13.08 7.81
C ASN A 97 -10.38 -12.53 6.40
N ARG A 98 -9.81 -11.34 6.32
CA ARG A 98 -9.52 -10.64 5.07
C ARG A 98 -8.05 -10.81 4.73
N LYS A 99 -7.76 -11.21 3.51
CA LYS A 99 -6.39 -11.46 3.04
C LYS A 99 -6.25 -11.17 1.55
N GLY A 100 -5.04 -10.91 1.11
CA GLY A 100 -4.76 -10.75 -0.33
C GLY A 100 -3.49 -9.97 -0.62
N PHE A 101 -3.10 -9.99 -1.87
CA PHE A 101 -2.03 -9.15 -2.38
C PHE A 101 -2.53 -7.71 -2.50
N HIS A 102 -1.94 -6.80 -1.74
CA HIS A 102 -2.31 -5.39 -1.72
C HIS A 102 -1.35 -4.51 -2.52
N LEU A 103 -0.16 -5.02 -2.82
CA LEU A 103 0.90 -4.28 -3.48
C LEU A 103 1.60 -5.17 -4.50
N GLY A 104 1.76 -4.66 -5.71
CA GLY A 104 2.66 -5.18 -6.73
C GLY A 104 3.22 -4.00 -7.51
N ARG A 105 4.54 -3.92 -7.67
CA ARG A 105 5.20 -2.90 -8.50
C ARG A 105 6.34 -3.56 -9.27
N LEU A 106 6.52 -3.10 -10.49
CA LEU A 106 7.71 -3.40 -11.28
C LEU A 106 8.22 -2.07 -11.83
N GLY A 107 9.43 -1.69 -11.46
CA GLY A 107 9.88 -0.35 -11.70
C GLY A 107 11.36 -0.19 -11.93
N THR A 108 11.73 1.05 -12.13
CA THR A 108 13.08 1.46 -12.43
C THR A 108 13.41 2.80 -11.79
N THR A 109 14.67 2.98 -11.40
CA THR A 109 15.21 4.24 -10.89
C THR A 109 16.44 4.63 -11.68
N TYR A 110 16.50 5.86 -12.14
CA TYR A 110 17.64 6.45 -12.80
C TYR A 110 18.18 7.65 -12.02
N ARG A 111 19.47 7.61 -11.70
CA ARG A 111 20.20 8.67 -10.99
C ARG A 111 20.77 9.68 -11.97
N VAL A 112 20.18 10.87 -11.99
CA VAL A 112 20.59 11.98 -12.86
C VAL A 112 21.84 12.67 -12.34
N ILE A 113 21.87 12.95 -11.03
CA ILE A 113 22.99 13.56 -10.33
C ILE A 113 23.45 12.60 -9.23
N ASP A 114 24.74 12.34 -9.16
CA ASP A 114 25.35 11.51 -8.12
C ASP A 114 26.66 12.16 -7.62
N SER A 115 26.60 12.71 -6.44
CA SER A 115 27.76 13.22 -5.72
C SER A 115 27.99 12.37 -4.46
N LEU A 116 29.19 11.88 -4.24
CA LEU A 116 29.51 11.07 -3.07
C LEU A 116 29.25 11.83 -1.76
N ASP A 117 29.63 13.11 -1.69
CA ASP A 117 29.38 14.01 -0.56
C ASP A 117 28.70 15.28 -1.08
N GLY A 118 27.50 15.16 -1.55
CA GLY A 118 26.79 16.27 -2.19
C GLY A 118 25.38 15.93 -2.64
N TYR A 119 24.97 16.56 -3.71
CA TYR A 119 23.61 16.42 -4.22
C TYR A 119 23.41 15.13 -4.99
N VAL A 120 22.22 14.57 -4.80
CA VAL A 120 21.71 13.40 -5.52
C VAL A 120 20.34 13.72 -6.07
N TRP A 121 20.10 13.34 -7.32
CA TRP A 121 18.81 13.47 -7.96
C TRP A 121 18.45 12.19 -8.69
N ASP A 122 17.36 11.55 -8.26
CA ASP A 122 16.79 10.35 -8.84
C ASP A 122 15.44 10.65 -9.49
N ILE A 123 15.19 10.03 -10.64
CA ILE A 123 13.87 9.91 -11.24
C ILE A 123 13.50 8.44 -11.28
N TYR A 124 12.23 8.11 -11.04
CA TYR A 124 11.79 6.73 -11.02
C TYR A 124 10.38 6.58 -11.58
N GLY A 125 10.07 5.38 -12.00
CA GLY A 125 8.74 5.03 -12.47
C GLY A 125 8.48 3.54 -12.34
N ASP A 126 7.24 3.20 -11.99
CA ASP A 126 6.78 1.84 -11.76
C ASP A 126 5.48 1.57 -12.50
N LEU A 127 5.32 0.34 -12.97
CA LEU A 127 4.00 -0.23 -13.23
C LEU A 127 3.42 -0.70 -11.91
N HIS A 128 2.25 -0.21 -11.57
CA HIS A 128 1.55 -0.54 -10.34
C HIS A 128 0.46 -1.58 -10.62
N MET A 129 0.46 -2.62 -9.81
CA MET A 129 -0.57 -3.64 -9.76
C MET A 129 -1.14 -3.64 -8.35
N GLY A 130 -2.33 -3.14 -8.16
CA GLY A 130 -3.00 -3.05 -6.84
C GLY A 130 -3.49 -4.38 -6.30
N GLY A 131 -2.93 -5.48 -6.79
CA GLY A 131 -3.25 -6.84 -6.47
C GLY A 131 -3.53 -7.67 -7.73
N ILE A 132 -3.40 -8.99 -7.60
CA ILE A 132 -3.59 -9.93 -8.71
C ILE A 132 -5.06 -10.28 -8.87
N GLU A 133 -5.83 -10.14 -7.78
CA GLU A 133 -7.23 -10.53 -7.72
C GLU A 133 -8.16 -9.32 -7.94
N LYS A 134 -9.35 -9.58 -8.48
CA LYS A 134 -10.43 -8.61 -8.54
C LYS A 134 -10.85 -8.21 -7.14
N MET A 135 -11.31 -6.97 -6.97
CA MET A 135 -11.95 -6.56 -5.73
C MET A 135 -13.22 -7.38 -5.54
N LYS A 136 -13.37 -7.95 -4.37
CA LYS A 136 -14.58 -8.62 -3.91
C LYS A 136 -15.06 -7.95 -2.64
N GLY A 137 -16.34 -7.75 -2.55
CA GLY A 137 -16.94 -7.15 -1.37
C GLY A 137 -18.35 -7.66 -1.13
N SER A 138 -18.93 -7.25 0.00
CA SER A 138 -20.32 -7.49 0.33
C SER A 138 -20.91 -6.26 0.98
N LEU A 139 -22.18 -6.01 0.73
CA LEU A 139 -22.96 -5.06 1.52
C LEU A 139 -23.65 -5.81 2.64
N SER A 140 -23.50 -5.33 3.86
CA SER A 140 -24.28 -5.74 5.02
C SER A 140 -25.08 -4.56 5.57
N LEU A 141 -26.01 -4.84 6.46
CA LEU A 141 -26.78 -3.81 7.13
C LEU A 141 -26.41 -3.79 8.61
N THR A 142 -26.21 -2.60 9.15
CA THR A 142 -26.10 -2.42 10.59
C THR A 142 -27.45 -2.64 11.27
N GLU A 143 -27.48 -2.76 12.60
CA GLU A 143 -28.72 -2.83 13.38
C GLU A 143 -29.61 -1.59 13.15
N SER A 144 -29.02 -0.45 12.85
CA SER A 144 -29.72 0.79 12.49
C SER A 144 -30.23 0.82 11.04
N GLY A 145 -30.00 -0.23 10.25
CA GLY A 145 -30.41 -0.33 8.84
C GLY A 145 -29.50 0.41 7.85
N LYS A 146 -28.36 0.92 8.29
CA LYS A 146 -27.37 1.55 7.42
C LYS A 146 -26.60 0.49 6.64
N ALA A 147 -26.41 0.72 5.35
CA ALA A 147 -25.60 -0.17 4.51
C ALA A 147 -24.10 0.01 4.82
N VAL A 148 -23.39 -1.10 5.01
CA VAL A 148 -21.94 -1.12 5.23
C VAL A 148 -21.28 -2.00 4.19
N PHE A 149 -20.23 -1.48 3.58
CA PHE A 149 -19.46 -2.19 2.58
C PHE A 149 -18.28 -2.91 3.23
N ASN A 150 -18.21 -4.23 3.03
CA ASN A 150 -17.15 -5.08 3.52
C ASN A 150 -16.29 -5.59 2.37
N TYR A 151 -15.02 -5.26 2.37
CA TYR A 151 -14.06 -5.84 1.43
C TYR A 151 -13.74 -7.29 1.83
N ALA A 152 -13.85 -8.22 0.90
CA ALA A 152 -13.50 -9.62 1.13
C ALA A 152 -11.99 -9.88 0.94
N ASN A 153 -11.30 -8.99 0.22
CA ASN A 153 -9.85 -9.08 -0.01
C ASN A 153 -9.20 -7.70 0.00
N TYR A 154 -7.88 -7.66 0.09
CA TYR A 154 -7.08 -6.43 0.02
C TYR A 154 -6.69 -6.04 -1.40
N SER A 155 -6.93 -6.90 -2.37
CA SER A 155 -6.68 -6.62 -3.77
C SER A 155 -7.76 -5.69 -4.32
N ASN A 156 -7.37 -4.70 -5.10
CA ASN A 156 -8.30 -3.86 -5.85
C ASN A 156 -8.28 -4.15 -7.36
N GLY A 157 -7.43 -5.09 -7.80
CA GLY A 157 -7.32 -5.53 -9.20
C GLY A 157 -6.96 -4.43 -10.19
N ARG A 158 -6.49 -3.27 -9.71
CA ARG A 158 -6.22 -2.10 -10.54
C ARG A 158 -4.78 -2.07 -11.01
N TRP A 159 -4.61 -1.70 -12.25
CA TRP A 159 -3.33 -1.36 -12.84
C TRP A 159 -3.12 0.15 -12.78
N GLY A 160 -1.87 0.56 -12.72
CA GLY A 160 -1.52 1.97 -12.72
C GLY A 160 -0.09 2.20 -13.20
N ALA A 161 0.25 3.46 -13.34
CA ALA A 161 1.61 3.92 -13.52
C ALA A 161 1.96 4.93 -12.43
N HIS A 162 3.14 4.75 -11.88
CA HIS A 162 3.71 5.57 -10.85
C HIS A 162 4.95 6.24 -11.39
N VAL A 163 5.06 7.55 -11.22
CA VAL A 163 6.22 8.35 -11.64
C VAL A 163 6.58 9.30 -10.53
N GLY A 164 7.85 9.40 -10.23
CA GLY A 164 8.32 10.28 -9.18
C GLY A 164 9.74 10.78 -9.37
N THR A 165 10.11 11.70 -8.51
CA THR A 165 11.46 12.22 -8.42
C THR A 165 11.85 12.40 -6.97
N LYS A 166 13.12 12.19 -6.68
CA LYS A 166 13.72 12.35 -5.36
C LYS A 166 14.98 13.17 -5.48
N PHE A 167 15.06 14.23 -4.70
CA PHE A 167 16.23 15.06 -4.59
C PHE A 167 16.74 15.06 -3.16
N GLY A 168 18.04 14.97 -2.98
CA GLY A 168 18.64 14.95 -1.65
C GLY A 168 20.09 15.37 -1.65
N ARG A 169 20.65 15.38 -0.45
CA ARG A 169 22.06 15.67 -0.22
C ARG A 169 22.63 14.71 0.83
N ARG A 170 23.85 14.30 0.59
CA ARG A 170 24.71 13.55 1.53
C ARG A 170 25.71 14.49 2.17
N TRP A 171 25.90 14.37 3.47
CA TRP A 171 26.96 15.00 4.24
C TRP A 171 27.56 13.93 5.12
N SER A 172 28.74 13.43 4.85
CA SER A 172 29.37 12.39 5.68
C SER A 172 28.36 11.36 6.24
N ASP A 173 27.89 11.59 7.44
CA ASP A 173 27.00 10.66 8.17
C ASP A 173 25.51 11.01 8.06
N LEU A 174 25.18 12.18 7.53
CA LEU A 174 23.82 12.67 7.39
C LEU A 174 23.38 12.64 5.93
N THR A 175 22.16 12.14 5.69
CA THR A 175 21.48 12.25 4.41
C THR A 175 20.10 12.88 4.64
N ALA A 176 19.75 13.86 3.83
CA ALA A 176 18.41 14.38 3.76
C ALA A 176 17.89 14.32 2.32
N SER A 177 16.62 13.98 2.15
CA SER A 177 16.00 13.96 0.84
C SER A 177 14.52 14.36 0.91
N ALA A 178 14.01 14.85 -0.21
CA ALA A 178 12.59 15.08 -0.43
C ALA A 178 12.18 14.41 -1.74
N PHE A 179 10.92 14.04 -1.85
CA PHE A 179 10.38 13.40 -3.04
C PHE A 179 8.98 13.91 -3.33
N VAL A 180 8.59 13.78 -4.58
CA VAL A 180 7.22 13.91 -5.05
C VAL A 180 6.96 12.84 -6.09
N GLU A 181 5.77 12.25 -6.03
CA GLU A 181 5.36 11.18 -6.93
C GLU A 181 3.87 11.24 -7.22
N VAL A 182 3.50 10.74 -8.37
CA VAL A 182 2.12 10.67 -8.82
C VAL A 182 1.84 9.25 -9.26
N LEU A 183 0.77 8.68 -8.72
CA LEU A 183 0.21 7.41 -9.16
C LEU A 183 -1.08 7.67 -9.93
N ARG A 184 -1.18 7.16 -11.13
CA ARG A 184 -2.43 7.04 -11.88
C ARG A 184 -2.85 5.59 -11.88
N THR A 185 -4.03 5.30 -11.34
CA THR A 185 -4.65 3.98 -11.49
C THR A 185 -5.74 4.05 -12.53
N TRP A 186 -5.82 3.04 -13.38
CA TRP A 186 -6.90 2.90 -14.35
C TRP A 186 -8.11 2.26 -13.70
N GLY A 187 -9.27 2.60 -14.18
CA GLY A 187 -10.53 2.00 -13.75
C GLY A 187 -10.52 0.48 -13.96
N ASN A 188 -11.26 -0.23 -13.15
CA ASN A 188 -11.41 -1.66 -13.27
C ASN A 188 -12.90 -2.01 -13.44
N HIS A 189 -13.15 -2.80 -14.46
CA HIS A 189 -14.45 -3.41 -14.74
C HIS A 189 -14.49 -4.81 -14.11
N ASN A 190 -15.67 -5.28 -13.76
CA ASN A 190 -15.92 -6.62 -13.22
C ASN A 190 -15.47 -6.85 -11.75
N ASN A 191 -15.50 -5.84 -10.92
CA ASN A 191 -15.49 -6.06 -9.49
C ASN A 191 -16.84 -6.61 -9.02
N GLU A 192 -16.84 -7.40 -7.96
CA GLU A 192 -18.01 -8.14 -7.50
C GLU A 192 -18.41 -7.68 -6.11
N ILE A 193 -19.68 -7.26 -5.96
CA ILE A 193 -20.25 -6.91 -4.66
C ILE A 193 -21.43 -7.83 -4.39
N ASN A 194 -21.36 -8.62 -3.30
CA ASN A 194 -22.50 -9.39 -2.83
C ASN A 194 -23.48 -8.46 -2.13
N VAL A 195 -24.72 -8.43 -2.61
CA VAL A 195 -25.77 -7.53 -2.14
C VAL A 195 -27.00 -8.29 -1.59
N ALA A 196 -26.88 -9.60 -1.41
CA ALA A 196 -28.00 -10.43 -0.95
C ALA A 196 -28.58 -9.95 0.39
N ALA A 197 -27.77 -9.36 1.27
CA ALA A 197 -28.21 -8.81 2.55
C ALA A 197 -29.18 -7.62 2.42
N LEU A 198 -29.26 -6.97 1.26
CA LEU A 198 -30.19 -5.86 1.01
C LEU A 198 -31.62 -6.32 0.67
N ARG A 199 -31.84 -7.60 0.38
CA ARG A 199 -33.15 -8.13 0.00
C ARG A 199 -34.26 -7.85 1.02
N PRO A 200 -34.04 -8.01 2.35
CA PRO A 200 -35.06 -7.69 3.33
C PRO A 200 -35.51 -6.21 3.29
N VAL A 201 -34.52 -5.29 3.14
CA VAL A 201 -34.80 -3.85 3.08
C VAL A 201 -35.60 -3.50 1.82
N LEU A 202 -35.22 -4.06 0.69
CA LEU A 202 -35.96 -3.85 -0.56
C LEU A 202 -37.39 -4.37 -0.47
N ASN A 203 -37.60 -5.52 0.20
CA ASN A 203 -38.94 -6.05 0.44
C ASN A 203 -39.78 -5.18 1.39
N MET A 204 -39.15 -4.49 2.34
CA MET A 204 -39.83 -3.51 3.20
C MET A 204 -40.24 -2.25 2.42
N MET A 205 -39.40 -1.82 1.48
CA MET A 205 -39.72 -0.66 0.62
C MET A 205 -40.77 -0.99 -0.45
N SER A 206 -40.67 -2.17 -1.04
CA SER A 206 -41.61 -2.64 -2.06
C SER A 206 -41.69 -4.18 -1.99
N PRO A 207 -42.89 -4.73 -1.63
CA PRO A 207 -43.09 -6.18 -1.53
C PRO A 207 -42.68 -6.90 -2.82
N GLY A 208 -41.82 -7.90 -2.69
CA GLY A 208 -41.31 -8.67 -3.81
C GLY A 208 -40.05 -8.08 -4.50
N ALA A 209 -39.66 -6.82 -4.20
CA ALA A 209 -38.50 -6.19 -4.82
C ALA A 209 -37.19 -6.91 -4.51
N GLY A 210 -37.06 -7.48 -3.30
CA GLY A 210 -35.89 -8.25 -2.93
C GLY A 210 -35.64 -9.49 -3.79
N ALA A 211 -36.68 -10.09 -4.35
CA ALA A 211 -36.57 -11.23 -5.26
C ALA A 211 -35.99 -10.84 -6.63
N LEU A 212 -36.03 -9.57 -6.99
CA LEU A 212 -35.48 -9.04 -8.24
C LEU A 212 -33.99 -8.72 -8.11
N LEU A 213 -33.44 -8.66 -6.87
CA LEU A 213 -32.04 -8.35 -6.65
C LEU A 213 -31.18 -9.59 -6.88
N PRO A 214 -30.18 -9.55 -7.78
CA PRO A 214 -29.20 -10.61 -7.89
C PRO A 214 -28.35 -10.71 -6.61
N ASP A 215 -27.72 -11.84 -6.35
CA ASP A 215 -26.82 -12.00 -5.20
C ASP A 215 -25.57 -11.15 -5.31
N VAL A 216 -25.07 -10.99 -6.54
CA VAL A 216 -23.83 -10.30 -6.84
C VAL A 216 -24.07 -9.25 -7.92
N LEU A 217 -23.63 -8.03 -7.65
CA LEU A 217 -23.54 -6.96 -8.64
C LEU A 217 -22.12 -6.84 -9.18
N SER A 218 -22.02 -6.64 -10.47
CA SER A 218 -20.77 -6.24 -11.13
C SER A 218 -20.64 -4.73 -11.10
N VAL A 219 -19.53 -4.21 -10.60
CA VAL A 219 -19.33 -2.76 -10.45
C VAL A 219 -18.06 -2.30 -11.14
N GLU A 220 -18.12 -1.10 -11.68
CA GLU A 220 -16.99 -0.40 -12.25
C GLU A 220 -16.43 0.60 -11.25
N ILE A 221 -15.10 0.56 -11.09
CA ILE A 221 -14.37 1.50 -10.25
C ILE A 221 -13.64 2.51 -11.13
N LYS A 222 -13.76 3.79 -10.81
CA LYS A 222 -13.11 4.89 -11.52
C LYS A 222 -11.60 4.80 -11.52
N SER A 223 -11.03 5.37 -12.57
CA SER A 223 -9.62 5.78 -12.57
C SER A 223 -9.38 6.85 -11.50
N THR A 224 -8.26 6.75 -10.78
CA THR A 224 -7.93 7.70 -9.73
C THR A 224 -6.51 8.25 -9.86
N TRP A 225 -6.28 9.36 -9.19
CA TRP A 225 -4.96 9.94 -9.00
C TRP A 225 -4.60 9.93 -7.52
N GLU A 226 -3.33 9.68 -7.25
CA GLU A 226 -2.72 9.82 -5.95
C GLU A 226 -1.47 10.67 -6.12
N VAL A 227 -1.33 11.70 -5.29
CA VAL A 227 -0.13 12.52 -5.22
C VAL A 227 0.49 12.30 -3.87
N ASN A 228 1.76 11.96 -3.85
CA ASN A 228 2.51 11.68 -2.65
C ASN A 228 3.76 12.56 -2.63
N ALA A 229 4.02 13.21 -1.51
CA ALA A 229 5.20 14.02 -1.28
C ALA A 229 5.75 13.77 0.11
N GLY A 230 7.06 13.83 0.27
CA GLY A 230 7.64 13.59 1.58
C GLY A 230 9.09 14.02 1.69
N ALA A 231 9.60 13.87 2.90
CA ALA A 231 10.97 14.15 3.24
C ALA A 231 11.53 13.06 4.15
N ASN A 232 12.82 12.79 4.01
CA ASN A 232 13.52 11.79 4.82
C ASN A 232 14.80 12.41 5.35
N ILE A 233 15.13 12.05 6.60
CA ILE A 233 16.41 12.32 7.23
C ILE A 233 16.96 10.97 7.68
N PHE A 234 18.21 10.71 7.35
CA PHE A 234 18.92 9.51 7.73
C PHE A 234 20.26 9.88 8.34
N TYR A 235 20.65 9.23 9.43
CA TYR A 235 21.89 9.48 10.14
C TYR A 235 22.60 8.17 10.45
N GLN A 236 23.86 8.07 10.02
CA GLN A 236 24.79 6.98 10.36
C GLN A 236 25.40 7.28 11.72
N MET A 237 24.92 6.66 12.79
CA MET A 237 25.34 6.92 14.18
C MET A 237 26.73 6.34 14.49
N THR A 238 26.98 5.14 13.96
CA THR A 238 28.25 4.41 14.06
C THR A 238 28.44 3.58 12.79
N ASP A 239 29.54 2.88 12.64
CA ASP A 239 29.78 1.97 11.51
C ASP A 239 28.68 0.91 11.33
N ARG A 240 27.93 0.62 12.40
CA ARG A 240 26.90 -0.42 12.37
C ARG A 240 25.48 0.09 12.65
N TRP A 241 25.31 1.17 13.37
CA TRP A 241 24.00 1.69 13.74
C TRP A 241 23.63 2.90 12.89
N SER A 242 22.42 2.90 12.41
CA SER A 242 21.85 4.03 11.70
C SER A 242 20.39 4.23 12.09
N GLY A 243 19.90 5.45 11.91
CA GLY A 243 18.51 5.79 12.16
C GLY A 243 17.96 6.71 11.09
N GLY A 244 16.65 6.66 10.90
CA GLY A 244 15.96 7.45 9.91
C GLY A 244 14.63 7.97 10.43
N LEU A 245 14.27 9.16 9.98
CA LEU A 245 12.94 9.75 10.13
C LEU A 245 12.40 10.03 8.74
N ALA A 246 11.15 9.66 8.50
CA ALA A 246 10.44 9.98 7.28
C ALA A 246 9.11 10.64 7.60
N PHE A 247 8.75 11.60 6.78
CA PHE A 247 7.42 12.19 6.73
C PHE A 247 6.88 12.03 5.33
N GLN A 248 5.62 11.66 5.20
CA GLN A 248 4.93 11.51 3.94
C GLN A 248 3.55 12.15 4.04
N TYR A 249 3.19 12.88 3.03
CA TYR A 249 1.84 13.35 2.77
C TYR A 249 1.33 12.71 1.49
N LYS A 250 0.12 12.18 1.52
CA LYS A 250 -0.51 11.56 0.39
C LYS A 250 -1.92 12.11 0.21
N TYR A 251 -2.20 12.56 -1.00
CA TYR A 251 -3.53 12.96 -1.42
C TYR A 251 -4.12 11.87 -2.31
N HIS A 252 -5.24 11.34 -1.89
CA HIS A 252 -6.03 10.39 -2.69
C HIS A 252 -7.21 11.11 -3.31
N ALA A 253 -7.28 11.13 -4.64
CA ALA A 253 -8.50 11.50 -5.34
C ALA A 253 -9.53 10.35 -5.22
N THR A 254 -10.78 10.65 -5.51
CA THR A 254 -11.91 9.72 -5.36
C THR A 254 -11.64 8.32 -5.89
N ASN A 255 -12.01 7.33 -5.11
CA ASN A 255 -12.04 5.92 -5.48
C ASN A 255 -13.46 5.42 -5.78
N GLY A 256 -14.38 6.35 -6.04
CA GLY A 256 -15.80 6.05 -6.16
C GLY A 256 -16.14 5.00 -7.21
N LEU A 257 -17.28 4.38 -7.00
CA LEU A 257 -17.91 3.53 -8.00
C LEU A 257 -18.35 4.40 -9.18
N GLU A 258 -18.10 3.98 -10.40
CA GLU A 258 -18.50 4.70 -11.60
C GLU A 258 -19.87 4.24 -12.07
N SER A 259 -20.09 2.95 -12.12
CA SER A 259 -21.35 2.37 -12.55
C SER A 259 -21.55 0.95 -12.04
N VAL A 260 -22.79 0.51 -12.07
CA VAL A 260 -23.20 -0.88 -11.87
C VAL A 260 -23.54 -1.47 -13.23
N TYR A 261 -22.78 -2.45 -13.68
CA TYR A 261 -22.97 -3.05 -15.02
C TYR A 261 -24.12 -4.02 -15.13
N THR A 262 -24.75 -4.38 -14.04
CA THR A 262 -25.91 -5.28 -14.08
C THR A 262 -27.15 -4.46 -14.40
N GLU A 263 -27.87 -4.84 -15.45
CA GLU A 263 -29.18 -4.27 -15.72
C GLU A 263 -30.12 -4.62 -14.54
N LEU A 264 -30.38 -3.65 -13.70
CA LEU A 264 -31.29 -3.80 -12.58
C LEU A 264 -32.72 -3.50 -13.07
N PRO A 265 -33.72 -4.28 -12.62
CA PRO A 265 -35.11 -3.91 -12.84
C PRO A 265 -35.39 -2.51 -12.29
N ALA A 266 -36.15 -1.69 -13.02
CA ALA A 266 -36.44 -0.29 -12.68
C ALA A 266 -36.96 -0.10 -11.24
N ALA A 267 -37.67 -1.11 -10.71
CA ALA A 267 -38.20 -1.09 -9.36
C ALA A 267 -37.13 -1.06 -8.25
N ILE A 268 -35.93 -1.54 -8.52
CA ILE A 268 -34.81 -1.61 -7.54
C ILE A 268 -33.60 -0.79 -7.94
N GLU A 269 -33.54 -0.33 -9.20
CA GLU A 269 -32.39 0.43 -9.73
C GLU A 269 -32.13 1.72 -8.93
N THR A 270 -33.17 2.54 -8.72
CA THR A 270 -33.03 3.80 -7.98
C THR A 270 -32.58 3.60 -6.53
N PRO A 271 -33.23 2.72 -5.71
CA PRO A 271 -32.78 2.44 -4.35
C PRO A 271 -31.33 1.95 -4.28
N ILE A 272 -30.93 1.02 -5.14
CA ILE A 272 -29.56 0.48 -5.17
C ILE A 272 -28.56 1.56 -5.60
N SER A 273 -28.87 2.32 -6.63
CA SER A 273 -28.01 3.42 -7.11
C SER A 273 -27.80 4.49 -6.02
N ASN A 274 -28.86 4.81 -5.26
CA ASN A 274 -28.74 5.75 -4.14
C ASN A 274 -27.85 5.21 -3.02
N MET A 275 -27.98 3.93 -2.64
CA MET A 275 -27.11 3.30 -1.65
C MET A 275 -25.64 3.29 -2.10
N LEU A 276 -25.38 2.99 -3.37
CA LEU A 276 -24.04 3.01 -3.94
C LEU A 276 -23.50 4.44 -4.11
N GLN A 277 -24.38 5.42 -4.35
CA GLN A 277 -23.96 6.83 -4.41
C GLN A 277 -23.51 7.34 -3.04
N GLU A 278 -24.24 7.00 -1.97
CA GLU A 278 -23.83 7.33 -0.61
C GLU A 278 -22.44 6.73 -0.28
N TYR A 279 -22.20 5.47 -0.66
CA TYR A 279 -20.88 4.84 -0.56
C TYR A 279 -19.81 5.59 -1.37
N LYS A 280 -20.13 6.04 -2.58
CA LYS A 280 -19.24 6.81 -3.42
C LYS A 280 -18.88 8.15 -2.78
N ASP A 281 -19.86 8.84 -2.19
CA ASP A 281 -19.65 10.14 -1.55
C ASP A 281 -18.80 9.99 -0.28
N MET A 282 -18.93 8.89 0.46
CA MET A 282 -18.09 8.57 1.61
C MET A 282 -16.60 8.29 1.24
N HIS A 283 -16.33 7.89 0.01
CA HIS A 283 -14.99 7.58 -0.48
C HIS A 283 -14.45 8.64 -1.45
N ASP A 284 -14.93 9.88 -1.35
CA ASP A 284 -14.39 11.01 -2.08
C ASP A 284 -12.91 11.24 -1.65
N HIS A 285 -12.30 12.30 -2.06
CA HIS A 285 -10.89 12.55 -1.77
C HIS A 285 -10.56 12.52 -0.27
N PHE A 286 -9.39 12.03 0.09
CA PHE A 286 -8.85 12.08 1.46
C PHE A 286 -7.36 12.34 1.48
N ASN A 287 -6.86 12.78 2.63
CA ASN A 287 -5.44 13.03 2.88
C ASN A 287 -4.90 12.00 3.89
N GLU A 288 -3.69 11.55 3.66
CA GLU A 288 -2.97 10.66 4.56
C GLU A 288 -1.64 11.30 4.93
N TYR A 289 -1.30 11.27 6.21
CA TYR A 289 -0.02 11.72 6.74
C TYR A 289 0.65 10.55 7.42
N ALA A 290 1.87 10.22 7.05
CA ALA A 290 2.62 9.15 7.69
C ALA A 290 3.94 9.66 8.25
N PHE A 291 4.27 9.20 9.46
CA PHE A 291 5.54 9.44 10.12
C PHE A 291 6.20 8.09 10.40
N THR A 292 7.41 7.90 9.92
CA THR A 292 8.15 6.66 10.11
C THR A 292 9.45 6.94 10.85
N LEU A 293 9.70 6.20 11.92
CA LEU A 293 10.99 6.08 12.59
C LEU A 293 11.59 4.73 12.22
N THR A 294 12.86 4.72 11.83
CA THR A 294 13.61 3.50 11.51
C THR A 294 14.90 3.47 12.32
N LEU A 295 15.23 2.29 12.86
CA LEU A 295 16.51 2.00 13.48
C LEU A 295 17.09 0.74 12.80
N ALA A 296 18.30 0.85 12.29
CA ALA A 296 18.92 -0.24 11.56
C ALA A 296 20.29 -0.62 12.15
N TYR A 297 20.60 -1.90 12.05
CA TYR A 297 21.87 -2.48 12.45
C TYR A 297 22.51 -3.29 11.33
N GLN A 298 23.72 -2.95 10.95
CA GLN A 298 24.54 -3.65 9.96
C GLN A 298 25.16 -4.90 10.58
N LEU A 299 24.67 -6.06 10.21
CA LEU A 299 25.17 -7.36 10.67
C LEU A 299 26.48 -7.71 9.98
N ARG A 300 26.54 -7.52 8.67
CA ARG A 300 27.64 -7.75 7.75
C ARG A 300 27.55 -6.72 6.62
N ASP A 301 28.59 -6.58 5.83
CA ASP A 301 28.62 -5.66 4.69
C ASP A 301 27.48 -5.93 3.69
N TRP A 302 27.01 -7.17 3.65
CA TRP A 302 25.93 -7.63 2.76
C TRP A 302 24.59 -7.89 3.47
N ALA A 303 24.48 -7.69 4.81
CA ALA A 303 23.26 -8.00 5.57
C ALA A 303 22.97 -6.96 6.64
N GLN A 304 21.72 -6.48 6.68
CA GLN A 304 21.24 -5.48 7.61
C GLN A 304 19.89 -5.90 8.17
N ILE A 305 19.62 -5.59 9.44
CA ILE A 305 18.32 -5.67 10.06
C ILE A 305 17.87 -4.26 10.42
N ALA A 306 16.61 -3.94 10.13
CA ALA A 306 15.99 -2.71 10.55
C ALA A 306 14.70 -3.00 11.32
N TRP A 307 14.44 -2.20 12.33
CA TRP A 307 13.14 -2.07 12.98
C TRP A 307 12.52 -0.73 12.59
N TYR A 308 11.21 -0.69 12.38
CA TYR A 308 10.51 0.55 12.12
C TYR A 308 9.21 0.63 12.91
N ILE A 309 8.77 1.85 13.15
CA ILE A 309 7.42 2.19 13.58
C ILE A 309 6.90 3.28 12.66
N GLU A 310 5.67 3.12 12.21
CA GLU A 310 4.97 4.07 11.36
C GLU A 310 3.64 4.44 12.00
N ASP A 311 3.38 5.72 12.09
CA ASP A 311 2.10 6.28 12.50
C ASP A 311 1.47 6.98 11.31
N THR A 312 0.28 6.53 10.92
CA THR A 312 -0.46 7.06 9.77
C THR A 312 -1.77 7.67 10.24
N LEU A 313 -2.01 8.89 9.82
CA LEU A 313 -3.21 9.67 10.09
C LEU A 313 -3.96 9.90 8.78
N ASP A 314 -5.16 9.35 8.66
CA ASP A 314 -6.05 9.61 7.53
C ASP A 314 -7.04 10.72 7.91
N THR A 315 -7.09 11.79 7.11
CA THR A 315 -8.04 12.89 7.30
C THR A 315 -8.81 13.15 6.01
N GLY A 316 -10.13 13.22 6.07
CA GLY A 316 -10.92 13.56 4.89
C GLY A 316 -12.32 12.98 4.88
N ALA A 317 -12.95 12.99 3.73
CA ALA A 317 -14.37 12.74 3.52
C ALA A 317 -14.84 11.30 3.74
N ARG A 318 -13.96 10.39 4.20
CA ARG A 318 -14.39 9.03 4.54
C ARG A 318 -15.54 8.99 5.54
N LEU A 319 -15.75 10.13 6.25
CA LEU A 319 -16.72 10.20 7.32
C LEU A 319 -17.41 11.56 7.32
N SER A 320 -18.72 11.54 7.36
CA SER A 320 -19.55 12.68 7.73
C SER A 320 -19.34 13.12 9.19
N SER A 321 -18.40 12.53 9.91
CA SER A 321 -17.97 12.89 11.26
C SER A 321 -16.47 13.21 11.23
N ASN A 322 -16.08 14.24 11.96
CA ASN A 322 -14.70 14.73 12.13
C ASN A 322 -13.74 13.70 12.79
N THR A 323 -13.77 12.44 12.39
CA THR A 323 -12.92 11.40 12.94
C THR A 323 -11.67 11.22 12.07
N THR A 324 -10.53 11.26 12.74
CA THR A 324 -9.24 10.95 12.15
C THR A 324 -8.96 9.49 12.38
N ASP A 325 -8.72 8.74 11.30
CA ASP A 325 -8.28 7.36 11.41
C ASP A 325 -6.77 7.33 11.72
N VAL A 326 -6.40 6.61 12.76
CA VAL A 326 -5.01 6.43 13.19
C VAL A 326 -4.62 4.98 12.97
N LYS A 327 -3.54 4.74 12.25
CA LYS A 327 -2.95 3.42 12.04
C LYS A 327 -1.54 3.42 12.58
N VAL A 328 -1.24 2.55 13.51
CA VAL A 328 0.12 2.35 14.03
C VAL A 328 0.62 1.00 13.57
N GLU A 329 1.69 1.02 12.79
CA GLU A 329 2.37 -0.19 12.32
C GLU A 329 3.78 -0.23 12.90
N THR A 330 4.22 -1.40 13.34
CA THR A 330 5.63 -1.66 13.62
C THR A 330 6.08 -2.90 12.87
N GLY A 331 7.35 -3.01 12.57
CA GLY A 331 7.85 -4.16 11.83
C GLY A 331 9.35 -4.28 11.82
N PHE A 332 9.77 -5.39 11.26
CA PHE A 332 11.18 -5.67 11.00
C PHE A 332 11.42 -5.79 9.51
N ARG A 333 12.60 -5.37 9.10
CA ARG A 333 13.09 -5.50 7.74
C ARG A 333 14.45 -6.18 7.77
N VAL A 334 14.64 -7.15 6.90
CA VAL A 334 15.93 -7.79 6.66
C VAL A 334 16.35 -7.47 5.24
N ASN A 335 17.52 -6.88 5.11
CA ASN A 335 18.05 -6.42 3.84
C ASN A 335 19.31 -7.21 3.51
N PHE A 336 19.45 -7.62 2.26
CA PHE A 336 20.61 -8.30 1.73
C PHE A 336 21.08 -7.61 0.45
N LEU A 337 22.41 -7.52 0.30
CA LEU A 337 23.09 -7.02 -0.90
C LEU A 337 24.09 -8.08 -1.37
N PHE A 338 24.03 -8.48 -2.63
CA PHE A 338 24.84 -9.54 -3.23
C PHE A 338 25.59 -9.04 -4.45
#